data_6b7ccfd8cd70df207a3ec72932c2ea8e
#
_entry.id   6b7ccfd8cd70df207a3ec72932c2ea8e
#
_cell.length_a   1.000
_cell.length_b   1.000
_cell.length_c   1.000
_cell.angle_alpha   90.00
_cell.angle_beta   90.00
_cell.angle_gamma   90.00
#
_symmetry.space_group_name_H-M   'P 1'
#
loop_
_entity.id
_entity.type
_entity.pdbx_description
1 polymer ?
#
loop_
_entity_poly.entity_id
_entity_poly.type
_entity_poly.pdbx_seq_one_letter_code
_entity_poly.pdbx_strand_id
1 'polypeptide(L)'
;MKVIEHLVNGEILSMGDPTQDVFNPSTGEVSKQVSLATKTTAEKAITAAQDAFPAWRATPPVKRARIMFRFKELLEKNINKIAQLIGEEHGKIAHDALGEVTRGIENVEYACYAPELLKGEHSKNIGTNIDSWSEFQPLGVVAGSVVGCDIDGG
;
A
#
# COMPACT_ATOMS: atom_id res chain seq x y z
N MET A 1 -10.19 2.16 25.51
CA MET A 1 -9.20 2.69 24.55
C MET A 1 -9.44 1.96 23.23
N LYS A 2 -9.27 2.65 22.09
CA LYS A 2 -9.48 2.01 20.77
C LYS A 2 -8.24 1.19 20.41
N VAL A 3 -8.45 -0.08 20.05
CA VAL A 3 -7.39 -0.95 19.51
C VAL A 3 -7.43 -0.89 17.98
N ILE A 4 -6.28 -0.70 17.36
CA ILE A 4 -6.07 -0.78 15.91
C ILE A 4 -5.73 -2.24 15.60
N GLU A 5 -6.65 -2.92 14.95
CA GLU A 5 -6.53 -4.31 14.57
C GLU A 5 -5.99 -4.49 13.15
N HIS A 6 -5.69 -5.72 12.77
CA HIS A 6 -5.21 -6.05 11.43
C HIS A 6 -6.33 -5.96 10.39
N LEU A 7 -5.99 -5.47 9.20
CA LEU A 7 -6.89 -5.53 8.03
C LEU A 7 -6.39 -6.63 7.09
N VAL A 8 -7.14 -7.71 6.96
CA VAL A 8 -6.79 -8.86 6.12
C VAL A 8 -7.96 -9.21 5.23
N ASN A 9 -7.74 -9.31 3.93
CA ASN A 9 -8.77 -9.64 2.94
C ASN A 9 -10.03 -8.74 3.00
N GLY A 10 -9.83 -7.45 3.33
CA GLY A 10 -10.92 -6.46 3.45
C GLY A 10 -11.71 -6.50 4.75
N GLU A 11 -11.36 -7.36 5.70
CA GLU A 11 -12.01 -7.52 7.00
C GLU A 11 -11.07 -7.18 8.14
N ILE A 12 -11.63 -6.67 9.25
CA ILE A 12 -10.89 -6.46 10.49
C ILE A 12 -10.70 -7.82 11.17
N LEU A 13 -9.43 -8.20 11.35
CA LEU A 13 -9.05 -9.47 11.97
C LEU A 13 -8.53 -9.21 13.39
N SER A 14 -9.33 -9.61 14.39
CA SER A 14 -8.93 -9.64 15.79
C SER A 14 -8.55 -11.07 16.18
N MET A 15 -7.28 -11.28 16.51
CA MET A 15 -6.72 -12.59 16.83
C MET A 15 -6.39 -12.76 18.31
N GLY A 16 -6.64 -11.73 19.14
CA GLY A 16 -6.17 -11.70 20.51
C GLY A 16 -4.65 -11.57 20.63
N ASP A 17 -4.03 -10.97 19.62
CA ASP A 17 -2.59 -10.70 19.59
C ASP A 17 -2.20 -9.71 20.72
N PRO A 18 -0.94 -9.72 21.18
CA PRO A 18 -0.45 -8.71 22.11
C PRO A 18 -0.66 -7.29 21.57
N THR A 19 -0.88 -6.33 22.45
CA THR A 19 -1.05 -4.92 22.06
C THR A 19 0.09 -4.06 22.58
N GLN A 20 0.35 -2.95 21.89
CA GLN A 20 1.28 -1.92 22.28
C GLN A 20 0.57 -0.56 22.27
N ASP A 21 0.96 0.29 23.21
CA ASP A 21 0.43 1.66 23.28
C ASP A 21 0.98 2.51 22.13
N VAL A 22 0.08 3.33 21.57
CA VAL A 22 0.41 4.36 20.57
C VAL A 22 0.28 5.71 21.25
N PHE A 23 1.38 6.45 21.29
CA PHE A 23 1.44 7.74 21.95
C PHE A 23 1.18 8.87 20.96
N ASN A 24 0.52 9.91 21.42
CA ASN A 24 0.50 11.18 20.70
C ASN A 24 1.83 11.91 20.97
N PRO A 25 2.68 12.14 19.96
CA PRO A 25 4.00 12.74 20.18
C PRO A 25 3.94 14.19 20.66
N SER A 26 2.84 14.90 20.42
CA SER A 26 2.67 16.28 20.86
C SER A 26 2.31 16.41 22.35
N THR A 27 1.66 15.39 22.93
CA THR A 27 1.21 15.41 24.34
C THR A 27 1.94 14.41 25.22
N GLY A 28 2.55 13.37 24.64
CA GLY A 28 3.15 12.25 25.34
C GLY A 28 2.12 11.27 25.94
N GLU A 29 0.83 11.47 25.68
CA GLU A 29 -0.23 10.63 26.21
C GLU A 29 -0.54 9.46 25.28
N VAL A 30 -0.99 8.33 25.86
CA VAL A 30 -1.48 7.17 25.10
C VAL A 30 -2.80 7.53 24.41
N SER A 31 -2.81 7.51 23.10
CA SER A 31 -3.98 7.80 22.26
C SER A 31 -4.78 6.57 21.87
N LYS A 32 -4.09 5.50 21.55
CA LYS A 32 -4.64 4.24 21.01
C LYS A 32 -3.78 3.06 21.45
N GLN A 33 -4.19 1.86 21.07
CA GLN A 33 -3.35 0.66 21.10
C GLN A 33 -3.32 0.03 19.72
N VAL A 34 -2.25 -0.68 19.37
CA VAL A 34 -2.11 -1.43 18.12
C VAL A 34 -1.86 -2.89 18.42
N SER A 35 -2.53 -3.78 17.70
CA SER A 35 -2.29 -5.22 17.77
C SER A 35 -0.95 -5.56 17.09
N LEU A 36 -0.11 -6.33 17.79
CA LEU A 36 1.19 -6.80 17.28
C LEU A 36 1.01 -8.20 16.70
N ALA A 37 1.15 -8.32 15.37
CA ALA A 37 0.95 -9.59 14.69
C ALA A 37 1.88 -10.68 15.22
N THR A 38 1.30 -11.80 15.63
CA THR A 38 2.04 -13.05 15.86
C THR A 38 2.41 -13.69 14.53
N LYS A 39 3.29 -14.70 14.57
CA LYS A 39 3.62 -15.51 13.39
C LYS A 39 2.36 -16.05 12.72
N THR A 40 1.42 -16.57 13.52
CA THR A 40 0.15 -17.13 13.00
C THR A 40 -0.70 -16.08 12.29
N THR A 41 -0.76 -14.87 12.84
CA THR A 41 -1.49 -13.74 12.23
C THR A 41 -0.84 -13.33 10.90
N ALA A 42 0.49 -13.24 10.87
CA ALA A 42 1.24 -12.93 9.64
C ALA A 42 1.05 -14.03 8.56
N GLU A 43 1.11 -15.30 8.93
CA GLU A 43 0.90 -16.43 8.01
C GLU A 43 -0.52 -16.40 7.41
N LYS A 44 -1.55 -16.04 8.18
CA LYS A 44 -2.91 -15.86 7.65
C LYS A 44 -2.99 -14.74 6.62
N ALA A 45 -2.32 -13.61 6.87
CA ALA A 45 -2.28 -12.50 5.92
C ALA A 45 -1.57 -12.89 4.61
N ILE A 46 -0.44 -13.61 4.71
CA ILE A 46 0.30 -14.13 3.55
C ILE A 46 -0.56 -15.11 2.76
N THR A 47 -1.24 -16.04 3.43
CA THR A 47 -2.12 -17.02 2.78
C THR A 47 -3.27 -16.32 2.05
N ALA A 48 -3.94 -15.35 2.67
CA ALA A 48 -4.98 -14.57 2.02
C ALA A 48 -4.49 -13.86 0.74
N ALA A 49 -3.28 -13.31 0.78
CA ALA A 49 -2.66 -12.69 -0.39
C ALA A 49 -2.31 -13.72 -1.49
N GLN A 50 -1.83 -14.91 -1.11
CA GLN A 50 -1.54 -16.02 -2.04
C GLN A 50 -2.82 -16.51 -2.73
N ASP A 51 -3.91 -16.65 -1.97
CA ASP A 51 -5.20 -17.11 -2.50
C ASP A 51 -5.82 -16.09 -3.47
N ALA A 52 -5.61 -14.80 -3.24
CA ALA A 52 -6.07 -13.73 -4.12
C ALA A 52 -5.22 -13.58 -5.40
N PHE A 53 -3.97 -14.01 -5.38
CA PHE A 53 -3.00 -13.76 -6.45
C PHE A 53 -3.42 -14.33 -7.81
N PRO A 54 -3.92 -15.58 -7.98
CA PRO A 54 -4.27 -16.11 -9.30
C PRO A 54 -5.33 -15.27 -10.02
N ALA A 55 -6.38 -14.85 -9.32
CA ALA A 55 -7.44 -14.02 -9.89
C ALA A 55 -6.94 -12.61 -10.23
N TRP A 56 -6.11 -12.02 -9.36
CA TRP A 56 -5.50 -10.72 -9.59
C TRP A 56 -4.56 -10.74 -10.79
N ARG A 57 -3.71 -11.76 -10.89
CA ARG A 57 -2.81 -11.99 -12.05
C ARG A 57 -3.59 -12.08 -13.35
N ALA A 58 -4.70 -12.82 -13.36
CA ALA A 58 -5.55 -13.00 -14.54
C ALA A 58 -6.36 -11.75 -14.91
N THR A 59 -6.47 -10.77 -14.00
CA THR A 59 -7.23 -9.53 -14.25
C THR A 59 -6.47 -8.66 -15.26
N PRO A 60 -7.11 -8.26 -16.39
CA PRO A 60 -6.48 -7.40 -17.38
C PRO A 60 -5.92 -6.11 -16.78
N PRO A 61 -4.73 -5.61 -17.22
CA PRO A 61 -4.10 -4.43 -16.67
C PRO A 61 -5.01 -3.20 -16.63
N VAL A 62 -5.82 -2.96 -17.67
CA VAL A 62 -6.79 -1.85 -17.71
C VAL A 62 -7.86 -1.96 -16.60
N LYS A 63 -8.32 -3.17 -16.28
CA LYS A 63 -9.26 -3.37 -15.18
C LYS A 63 -8.62 -3.07 -13.82
N ARG A 64 -7.36 -3.47 -13.64
CA ARG A 64 -6.58 -3.14 -12.44
C ARG A 64 -6.35 -1.63 -12.32
N ALA A 65 -5.99 -0.96 -13.41
CA ALA A 65 -5.83 0.50 -13.43
C ALA A 65 -7.11 1.23 -13.02
N ARG A 66 -8.30 0.76 -13.42
CA ARG A 66 -9.58 1.35 -13.00
C ARG A 66 -9.80 1.29 -11.48
N ILE A 67 -9.25 0.28 -10.80
CA ILE A 67 -9.28 0.21 -9.35
C ILE A 67 -8.36 1.29 -8.76
N MET A 68 -7.18 1.49 -9.33
CA MET A 68 -6.26 2.55 -8.92
C MET A 68 -6.83 3.95 -9.12
N PHE A 69 -7.52 4.21 -10.22
CA PHE A 69 -8.24 5.48 -10.42
C PHE A 69 -9.28 5.74 -9.32
N ARG A 70 -10.10 4.74 -8.98
CA ARG A 70 -11.07 4.88 -7.88
C ARG A 70 -10.39 5.06 -6.52
N PHE A 71 -9.26 4.40 -6.30
CA PHE A 71 -8.46 4.59 -5.09
C PHE A 71 -7.92 6.02 -5.00
N LYS A 72 -7.39 6.57 -6.09
CA LYS A 72 -6.97 7.97 -6.18
C LYS A 72 -8.10 8.93 -5.79
N GLU A 73 -9.28 8.78 -6.40
CA GLU A 73 -10.46 9.61 -6.09
C GLU A 73 -10.84 9.55 -4.60
N LEU A 74 -10.76 8.38 -3.98
CA LEU A 74 -11.03 8.21 -2.56
C LEU A 74 -9.99 8.89 -1.68
N LEU A 75 -8.71 8.84 -2.05
CA LEU A 75 -7.64 9.55 -1.35
C LEU A 75 -7.84 11.06 -1.43
N GLU A 76 -8.10 11.60 -2.62
CA GLU A 76 -8.37 13.03 -2.82
C GLU A 76 -9.57 13.50 -1.99
N LYS A 77 -10.67 12.73 -2.01
CA LYS A 77 -11.86 13.03 -1.22
C LYS A 77 -11.61 13.05 0.29
N ASN A 78 -10.68 12.25 0.77
CA ASN A 78 -10.38 12.09 2.20
C ASN A 78 -9.05 12.73 2.62
N ILE A 79 -8.43 13.54 1.76
CA ILE A 79 -7.07 14.09 1.96
C ILE A 79 -6.90 14.77 3.32
N ASN A 80 -7.83 15.65 3.70
CA ASN A 80 -7.78 16.37 4.97
C ASN A 80 -7.90 15.43 6.18
N LYS A 81 -8.72 14.39 6.09
CA LYS A 81 -8.89 13.40 7.15
C LYS A 81 -7.63 12.56 7.34
N ILE A 82 -6.97 12.19 6.23
CA ILE A 82 -5.72 11.43 6.27
C ILE A 82 -4.60 12.31 6.83
N ALA A 83 -4.49 13.56 6.37
CA ALA A 83 -3.51 14.52 6.90
C ALA A 83 -3.69 14.77 8.41
N GLN A 84 -4.93 14.84 8.91
CA GLN A 84 -5.20 14.95 10.34
C GLN A 84 -4.68 13.72 11.11
N LEU A 85 -4.92 12.50 10.60
CA LEU A 85 -4.41 11.28 11.23
C LEU A 85 -2.88 11.24 11.28
N ILE A 86 -2.21 11.70 10.22
CA ILE A 86 -0.74 11.83 10.20
C ILE A 86 -0.29 12.82 11.28
N GLY A 87 -0.96 13.98 11.40
CA GLY A 87 -0.67 14.96 12.46
C GLY A 87 -0.84 14.38 13.86
N GLU A 88 -1.90 13.61 14.10
CA GLU A 88 -2.16 12.97 15.40
C GLU A 88 -1.14 11.87 15.76
N GLU A 89 -0.64 11.12 14.79
CA GLU A 89 0.25 9.98 15.03
C GLU A 89 1.73 10.33 14.91
N HIS A 90 2.09 11.31 14.08
CA HIS A 90 3.47 11.69 13.81
C HIS A 90 3.85 13.06 14.42
N GLY A 91 2.89 13.86 14.83
CA GLY A 91 3.14 15.20 15.34
C GLY A 91 3.43 16.25 14.26
N LYS A 92 3.21 15.94 12.99
CA LYS A 92 3.42 16.89 11.88
C LYS A 92 2.41 18.03 11.91
N ILE A 93 2.85 19.22 11.50
CA ILE A 93 1.93 20.32 11.26
C ILE A 93 1.03 20.03 10.08
N ALA A 94 -0.17 20.62 10.05
CA ALA A 94 -1.18 20.31 9.05
C ALA A 94 -0.71 20.49 7.60
N HIS A 95 0.12 21.52 7.35
CA HIS A 95 0.68 21.79 6.02
C HIS A 95 1.59 20.66 5.52
N ASP A 96 2.48 20.18 6.37
CA ASP A 96 3.43 19.12 6.02
C ASP A 96 2.74 17.77 5.87
N ALA A 97 1.78 17.47 6.77
CA ALA A 97 0.94 16.28 6.66
C ALA A 97 0.15 16.26 5.33
N LEU A 98 -0.41 17.40 4.92
CA LEU A 98 -1.11 17.52 3.64
C LEU A 98 -0.18 17.31 2.46
N GLY A 99 1.03 17.87 2.50
CA GLY A 99 2.06 17.67 1.47
C GLY A 99 2.47 16.21 1.33
N GLU A 100 2.56 15.48 2.43
CA GLU A 100 2.88 14.05 2.43
C GLU A 100 1.77 13.21 1.77
N VAL A 101 0.50 13.46 2.11
CA VAL A 101 -0.62 12.77 1.45
C VAL A 101 -0.67 13.09 -0.04
N THR A 102 -0.39 14.34 -0.43
CA THR A 102 -0.32 14.75 -1.83
C THR A 102 0.73 13.94 -2.60
N ARG A 103 1.95 13.79 -2.06
CA ARG A 103 2.98 12.94 -2.67
C ARG A 103 2.56 11.46 -2.77
N GLY A 104 1.84 10.95 -1.77
CA GLY A 104 1.25 9.62 -1.82
C GLY A 104 0.24 9.47 -2.97
N ILE A 105 -0.62 10.48 -3.16
CA ILE A 105 -1.60 10.52 -4.27
C ILE A 105 -0.89 10.54 -5.63
N GLU A 106 0.18 11.31 -5.79
CA GLU A 106 1.00 11.36 -7.01
C GLU A 106 1.58 9.98 -7.37
N ASN A 107 2.04 9.21 -6.38
CA ASN A 107 2.50 7.83 -6.59
C ASN A 107 1.36 6.91 -7.06
N VAL A 108 0.16 7.05 -6.49
CA VAL A 108 -1.01 6.30 -6.94
C VAL A 108 -1.42 6.70 -8.36
N GLU A 109 -1.35 7.98 -8.68
CA GLU A 109 -1.60 8.51 -10.03
C GLU A 109 -0.62 7.90 -11.04
N TYR A 110 0.67 7.85 -10.73
CA TYR A 110 1.66 7.17 -11.57
C TYR A 110 1.32 5.68 -11.75
N ALA A 111 0.86 4.99 -10.70
CA ALA A 111 0.44 3.59 -10.77
C ALA A 111 -0.77 3.36 -11.71
N CYS A 112 -1.58 4.38 -11.99
CA CYS A 112 -2.66 4.29 -12.98
C CYS A 112 -2.14 4.07 -14.41
N TYR A 113 -0.88 4.43 -14.68
CA TYR A 113 -0.21 4.19 -15.97
C TYR A 113 0.39 2.79 -16.10
N ALA A 114 0.25 1.93 -15.10
CA ALA A 114 0.80 0.57 -15.12
C ALA A 114 0.51 -0.23 -16.40
N PRO A 115 -0.65 -0.11 -17.09
CA PRO A 115 -0.87 -0.79 -18.35
C PRO A 115 0.15 -0.45 -19.44
N GLU A 116 0.65 0.79 -19.49
CA GLU A 116 1.72 1.18 -20.42
C GLU A 116 3.07 0.61 -19.99
N LEU A 117 3.37 0.66 -18.69
CA LEU A 117 4.63 0.18 -18.13
C LEU A 117 4.81 -1.34 -18.23
N LEU A 118 3.69 -2.08 -18.38
CA LEU A 118 3.70 -3.53 -18.52
C LEU A 118 3.83 -4.02 -19.97
N LYS A 119 3.91 -3.12 -20.96
CA LYS A 119 4.16 -3.49 -22.34
C LYS A 119 5.56 -4.06 -22.49
N GLY A 120 5.66 -5.20 -23.19
CA GLY A 120 6.92 -5.77 -23.59
C GLY A 120 7.40 -5.21 -24.94
N GLU A 121 8.56 -5.67 -25.36
CA GLU A 121 9.18 -5.32 -26.63
C GLU A 121 9.08 -6.51 -27.60
N HIS A 122 9.05 -6.23 -28.89
CA HIS A 122 9.08 -7.24 -29.94
C HIS A 122 10.13 -6.83 -30.98
N SER A 123 11.00 -7.80 -31.31
CA SER A 123 12.01 -7.66 -32.37
C SER A 123 11.84 -8.75 -33.40
N LYS A 124 11.65 -8.36 -34.66
CA LYS A 124 11.49 -9.27 -35.78
C LYS A 124 12.82 -9.54 -36.51
N ASN A 125 13.08 -10.80 -36.89
CA ASN A 125 14.27 -11.22 -37.63
C ASN A 125 15.59 -10.80 -36.93
N ILE A 126 15.70 -11.01 -35.65
CA ILE A 126 16.98 -10.81 -34.91
C ILE A 126 18.05 -11.84 -35.32
N GLY A 127 17.66 -12.91 -35.97
CA GLY A 127 18.43 -13.92 -36.68
C GLY A 127 17.57 -14.48 -37.81
N THR A 128 18.14 -15.33 -38.65
CA THR A 128 17.40 -15.93 -39.77
C THR A 128 16.18 -16.72 -39.26
N ASN A 129 14.97 -16.23 -39.54
CA ASN A 129 13.70 -16.78 -39.09
C ASN A 129 13.50 -16.82 -37.55
N ILE A 130 14.13 -15.90 -36.84
CA ILE A 130 14.03 -15.80 -35.37
C ILE A 130 13.43 -14.44 -34.98
N ASP A 131 12.29 -14.47 -34.32
CA ASP A 131 11.69 -13.31 -33.65
C ASP A 131 11.92 -13.43 -32.13
N SER A 132 11.97 -12.28 -31.44
CA SER A 132 12.11 -12.21 -29.98
C SER A 132 11.10 -11.24 -29.38
N TRP A 133 10.63 -11.55 -28.21
CA TRP A 133 9.78 -10.65 -27.43
C TRP A 133 10.10 -10.73 -25.94
N SER A 134 9.77 -9.67 -25.21
CA SER A 134 9.80 -9.64 -23.76
C SER A 134 8.40 -9.55 -23.17
N GLU A 135 8.21 -10.15 -22.01
CA GLU A 135 6.96 -10.13 -21.26
C GLU A 135 7.23 -9.93 -19.78
N PHE A 136 6.49 -9.01 -19.14
CA PHE A 136 6.54 -8.83 -17.71
C PHE A 136 5.68 -9.87 -17.00
N GLN A 137 6.29 -10.64 -16.11
CA GLN A 137 5.61 -11.61 -15.25
C GLN A 137 5.50 -11.07 -13.82
N PRO A 138 4.38 -11.32 -13.11
CA PRO A 138 4.24 -10.88 -11.73
C PRO A 138 5.14 -11.70 -10.80
N LEU A 139 5.71 -11.03 -9.80
CA LEU A 139 6.57 -11.68 -8.80
C LEU A 139 5.80 -12.55 -7.79
N GLY A 140 4.51 -12.29 -7.60
CA GLY A 140 3.69 -12.95 -6.60
C GLY A 140 3.38 -12.03 -5.41
N VAL A 141 3.30 -12.61 -4.21
CA VAL A 141 3.10 -11.87 -2.96
C VAL A 141 4.38 -11.16 -2.59
N VAL A 142 4.28 -9.88 -2.28
CA VAL A 142 5.39 -9.02 -1.82
C VAL A 142 5.08 -8.50 -0.43
N ALA A 143 6.12 -8.25 0.37
CA ALA A 143 6.01 -7.59 1.65
C ALA A 143 6.66 -6.20 1.57
N GLY A 144 6.01 -5.21 2.19
CA GLY A 144 6.56 -3.87 2.39
C GLY A 144 6.63 -3.58 3.88
N SER A 145 7.75 -3.03 4.33
CA SER A 145 7.86 -2.46 5.67
C SER A 145 7.94 -0.94 5.53
N VAL A 146 7.00 -0.25 6.16
CA VAL A 146 6.96 1.20 6.16
C VAL A 146 7.44 1.68 7.52
N VAL A 147 8.56 2.40 7.55
CA VAL A 147 9.03 3.13 8.72
C VAL A 147 8.56 4.58 8.55
N GLY A 148 8.09 5.21 9.62
CA GLY A 148 7.79 6.64 9.58
C GLY A 148 9.03 7.39 9.05
N CYS A 149 8.84 8.25 8.05
CA CYS A 149 9.92 9.12 7.59
C CYS A 149 10.27 10.10 8.71
N ASP A 150 11.30 9.80 9.47
CA ASP A 150 12.04 10.80 10.19
C ASP A 150 12.79 11.64 9.13
N ILE A 151 12.16 12.75 8.74
CA ILE A 151 12.87 13.79 8.00
C ILE A 151 13.66 14.60 9.04
N ASP A 152 14.55 13.94 9.74
CA ASP A 152 15.66 14.63 10.37
C ASP A 152 16.69 14.87 9.26
N GLY A 153 16.37 15.88 8.46
CA GLY A 153 17.34 16.51 7.61
C GLY A 153 18.38 17.19 8.49
N GLY A 154 19.51 16.50 8.74
CA GLY A 154 20.74 17.16 9.10
C GLY A 154 21.29 17.92 7.89
#